data_11c8dc85715bbb434702acd76425fd99
#
_entry.id   11c8dc85715bbb434702acd76425fd99
#
_cell.length_a   1.000
_cell.length_b   1.000
_cell.length_c   1.000
_cell.angle_alpha   90.00
_cell.angle_beta   90.00
_cell.angle_gamma   90.00
#
_symmetry.space_group_name_H-M   'P 1'
#
loop_
_entity.id
_entity.type
_entity.pdbx_description
1 polymer ?
#
loop_
_entity_poly.entity_id
_entity_poly.type
_entity_poly.pdbx_seq_one_letter_code
_entity_poly.pdbx_strand_id
1 'polypeptide(L)'
;MTVSNGDTDVVVDQAVAANEVVRVNVPLNNGKNTVKSTLKPTAADNIASTVAVIKETVVDHQSYGQEGQTIIVSADADAEGKGTEESPMSLSNALKYAQPGQTIFLKNGTYSGAKVERSVSGTADKNINLVAESLSTDGTDGVVFTGEVRLTGSYWHVYGLYVKDSAGVGIQICGNYNTIEMCTVNHAANSGIQISREGGADNDAGRKGKLWPTGNLIKNCESFDNCDKGRNDADGFAAKLTCGEDNKFYGCISHNNIDDGWDLYAKSVSGEIGAVTIENCVTYNNGWLTTDDVTAKGYEYGEGNGFKLGGGQMKGAHVLKNSISFDNHAKGITSNSCPDCKIINCISYNNSLDNSAYNVGLNTKDS
;
A
#
# COMPACT_ATOMS: atom_id res chain seq x y z
N MET A 1 -13.80 31.58 -30.34
CA MET A 1 -13.80 31.41 -28.87
C MET A 1 -12.46 31.84 -28.33
N THR A 2 -12.47 32.62 -27.28
CA THR A 2 -11.25 32.96 -26.51
C THR A 2 -11.46 32.49 -25.08
N VAL A 3 -10.43 31.93 -24.48
CA VAL A 3 -10.42 31.53 -23.06
C VAL A 3 -9.22 32.17 -22.39
N SER A 4 -9.44 32.81 -21.25
CA SER A 4 -8.38 33.43 -20.46
C SER A 4 -8.49 33.05 -18.97
N ASN A 5 -7.38 33.18 -18.23
CA ASN A 5 -7.36 33.19 -16.77
C ASN A 5 -6.80 34.53 -16.30
N GLY A 6 -7.66 35.36 -15.73
CA GLY A 6 -7.35 36.78 -15.50
C GLY A 6 -6.97 37.47 -16.81
N ASP A 7 -5.81 38.11 -16.82
CA ASP A 7 -5.27 38.82 -17.98
C ASP A 7 -4.46 37.94 -18.95
N THR A 8 -4.36 36.62 -18.68
CA THR A 8 -3.59 35.71 -19.50
C THR A 8 -4.50 34.91 -20.42
N ASP A 9 -4.34 35.10 -21.72
CA ASP A 9 -5.04 34.30 -22.72
C ASP A 9 -4.46 32.90 -22.84
N VAL A 10 -5.34 31.87 -22.79
CA VAL A 10 -5.00 30.44 -22.93
C VAL A 10 -5.34 29.94 -24.34
N VAL A 11 -6.45 30.42 -24.87
CA VAL A 11 -6.90 30.18 -26.24
C VAL A 11 -7.38 31.49 -26.83
N VAL A 12 -6.91 31.80 -28.04
CA VAL A 12 -7.28 33.04 -28.76
C VAL A 12 -7.92 32.67 -30.08
N ASP A 13 -9.11 33.24 -30.32
CA ASP A 13 -9.84 33.20 -31.57
C ASP A 13 -9.98 31.80 -32.24
N GLN A 14 -10.11 30.75 -31.39
CA GLN A 14 -10.39 29.41 -31.90
C GLN A 14 -11.79 29.35 -32.55
N ALA A 15 -11.85 28.86 -33.78
CA ALA A 15 -13.12 28.56 -34.44
C ALA A 15 -13.82 27.39 -33.69
N VAL A 16 -15.14 27.52 -33.50
CA VAL A 16 -15.97 26.51 -32.86
C VAL A 16 -17.23 26.33 -33.68
N ALA A 17 -17.51 25.10 -34.09
CA ALA A 17 -18.72 24.77 -34.85
C ALA A 17 -19.97 24.76 -33.97
N ALA A 18 -21.14 24.86 -34.57
CA ALA A 18 -22.40 24.72 -33.86
C ALA A 18 -22.50 23.34 -33.22
N ASN A 19 -22.89 23.29 -31.93
CA ASN A 19 -22.98 22.05 -31.12
C ASN A 19 -21.64 21.34 -30.86
N GLU A 20 -20.52 21.96 -31.12
CA GLU A 20 -19.20 21.41 -30.79
C GLU A 20 -18.91 21.53 -29.28
N VAL A 21 -18.37 20.47 -28.68
CA VAL A 21 -17.87 20.48 -27.31
C VAL A 21 -16.34 20.68 -27.36
N VAL A 22 -15.89 21.86 -26.95
CA VAL A 22 -14.46 22.18 -26.86
C VAL A 22 -13.98 22.01 -25.42
N ARG A 23 -12.85 21.31 -25.23
CA ARG A 23 -12.18 21.17 -23.93
C ARG A 23 -10.88 21.95 -23.97
N VAL A 24 -10.69 22.82 -22.99
CA VAL A 24 -9.50 23.64 -22.85
C VAL A 24 -8.89 23.40 -21.47
N ASN A 25 -7.60 23.07 -21.42
CA ASN A 25 -6.83 23.00 -20.19
C ASN A 25 -6.37 24.42 -19.84
N VAL A 26 -6.85 24.95 -18.71
CA VAL A 26 -6.51 26.28 -18.24
C VAL A 26 -5.53 26.15 -17.07
N PRO A 27 -4.28 26.63 -17.20
CA PRO A 27 -3.35 26.73 -16.08
C PRO A 27 -3.92 27.66 -15.02
N LEU A 28 -3.89 27.22 -13.74
CA LEU A 28 -4.36 28.02 -12.61
C LEU A 28 -3.16 28.51 -11.80
N ASN A 29 -3.24 29.76 -11.36
CA ASN A 29 -2.31 30.34 -10.38
C ASN A 29 -2.82 30.03 -8.95
N ASN A 30 -1.93 30.07 -7.97
CA ASN A 30 -2.36 30.00 -6.57
C ASN A 30 -3.31 31.16 -6.22
N GLY A 31 -4.37 30.81 -5.48
CA GLY A 31 -5.43 31.75 -5.09
C GLY A 31 -6.57 31.79 -6.10
N LYS A 32 -7.28 32.90 -6.10
CA LYS A 32 -8.45 33.10 -6.97
C LYS A 32 -8.05 33.27 -8.43
N ASN A 33 -8.61 32.42 -9.26
CA ASN A 33 -8.51 32.48 -10.71
C ASN A 33 -9.88 32.84 -11.28
N THR A 34 -9.95 33.77 -12.19
CA THR A 34 -11.16 34.07 -12.95
C THR A 34 -11.00 33.54 -14.35
N VAL A 35 -11.55 32.35 -14.60
CA VAL A 35 -11.56 31.75 -15.91
C VAL A 35 -12.72 32.35 -16.72
N LYS A 36 -12.39 33.00 -17.82
CA LYS A 36 -13.34 33.64 -18.70
C LYS A 36 -13.34 32.97 -20.05
N SER A 37 -14.51 32.56 -20.50
CA SER A 37 -14.72 32.11 -21.87
C SER A 37 -15.57 33.11 -22.64
N THR A 38 -15.12 33.52 -23.81
CA THR A 38 -15.82 34.45 -24.71
C THR A 38 -16.10 33.74 -26.01
N LEU A 39 -17.37 33.59 -26.35
CA LEU A 39 -17.79 33.09 -27.67
C LEU A 39 -18.37 34.24 -28.45
N LYS A 40 -17.75 34.59 -29.57
CA LYS A 40 -18.20 35.66 -30.45
C LYS A 40 -18.74 35.05 -31.75
N PRO A 41 -20.05 35.18 -32.03
CA PRO A 41 -20.59 34.69 -33.28
C PRO A 41 -19.97 35.45 -34.47
N THR A 42 -19.69 34.69 -35.52
CA THR A 42 -19.34 35.32 -36.83
C THR A 42 -20.60 35.70 -37.56
N ALA A 43 -20.60 36.83 -38.23
CA ALA A 43 -21.75 37.29 -39.03
C ALA A 43 -22.07 36.25 -40.12
N ALA A 44 -23.26 35.72 -40.10
CA ALA A 44 -23.83 34.88 -41.16
C ALA A 44 -25.33 35.20 -41.33
N ASP A 45 -25.89 34.90 -42.47
CA ASP A 45 -27.23 35.34 -42.87
C ASP A 45 -28.39 35.01 -41.95
N ASN A 46 -28.18 34.18 -40.92
CA ASN A 46 -29.21 33.70 -40.00
C ASN A 46 -28.88 33.94 -38.51
N ILE A 47 -27.96 34.82 -38.20
CA ILE A 47 -27.59 35.11 -36.79
C ILE A 47 -28.37 36.31 -36.27
N ALA A 48 -29.18 36.15 -35.24
CA ALA A 48 -29.97 37.15 -34.60
C ALA A 48 -29.13 38.20 -33.81
N SER A 49 -27.89 37.90 -33.49
CA SER A 49 -27.01 38.80 -32.71
C SER A 49 -25.55 38.45 -32.89
N THR A 50 -24.70 39.47 -33.08
CA THR A 50 -23.23 39.37 -33.03
C THR A 50 -22.63 39.70 -31.69
N VAL A 51 -23.45 39.82 -30.65
CA VAL A 51 -23.00 40.07 -29.29
C VAL A 51 -22.28 38.88 -28.72
N ALA A 52 -21.10 39.10 -28.16
CA ALA A 52 -20.33 38.03 -27.53
C ALA A 52 -21.06 37.46 -26.31
N VAL A 53 -21.06 36.16 -26.19
CA VAL A 53 -21.48 35.47 -24.97
C VAL A 53 -20.26 35.26 -24.10
N ILE A 54 -20.29 35.79 -22.89
CA ILE A 54 -19.21 35.72 -21.92
C ILE A 54 -19.69 34.89 -20.73
N LYS A 55 -18.86 33.91 -20.33
CA LYS A 55 -19.05 33.17 -19.08
C LYS A 55 -17.78 33.30 -18.26
N GLU A 56 -17.95 33.70 -17.03
CA GLU A 56 -16.88 33.74 -16.02
C GLU A 56 -17.13 32.66 -14.96
N THR A 57 -16.05 31.99 -14.54
CA THR A 57 -16.05 31.00 -13.46
C THR A 57 -14.88 31.33 -12.55
N VAL A 58 -15.16 31.53 -11.27
CA VAL A 58 -14.12 31.75 -10.27
C VAL A 58 -13.71 30.39 -9.71
N VAL A 59 -12.41 30.09 -9.76
CA VAL A 59 -11.80 28.89 -9.22
C VAL A 59 -10.74 29.32 -8.22
N ASP A 60 -10.87 28.89 -6.98
CA ASP A 60 -9.83 29.07 -5.98
C ASP A 60 -8.91 27.83 -6.03
N HIS A 61 -7.67 28.04 -6.45
CA HIS A 61 -6.66 27.01 -6.56
C HIS A 61 -5.61 27.20 -5.47
N GLN A 62 -5.32 26.13 -4.74
CA GLN A 62 -4.29 26.15 -3.72
C GLN A 62 -3.31 25.02 -3.97
N SER A 63 -2.04 25.35 -4.10
CA SER A 63 -0.95 24.37 -4.06
C SER A 63 -0.41 24.27 -2.64
N TYR A 64 -0.05 23.06 -2.25
CA TYR A 64 0.51 22.77 -0.93
C TYR A 64 1.97 22.35 -1.08
N GLY A 65 2.74 22.59 -0.04
CA GLY A 65 4.13 22.18 0.06
C GLY A 65 5.13 23.25 -0.33
N GLN A 66 6.39 22.96 -0.03
CA GLN A 66 7.53 23.81 -0.40
C GLN A 66 7.75 23.70 -1.91
N GLU A 67 7.72 24.83 -2.60
CA GLU A 67 7.89 24.89 -4.06
C GLU A 67 6.96 23.93 -4.83
N GLY A 68 5.84 23.51 -4.19
CA GLY A 68 4.86 22.61 -4.78
C GLY A 68 5.31 21.14 -4.94
N GLN A 69 6.49 20.76 -4.40
CA GLN A 69 7.04 19.42 -4.54
C GLN A 69 7.01 18.61 -3.23
N THR A 70 7.45 19.18 -2.13
CA THR A 70 7.50 18.52 -0.83
C THR A 70 6.47 19.09 0.12
N ILE A 71 5.64 18.23 0.69
CA ILE A 71 4.65 18.58 1.72
C ILE A 71 5.22 18.15 3.07
N ILE A 72 5.58 19.12 3.90
CA ILE A 72 6.07 18.87 5.27
C ILE A 72 4.87 18.59 6.17
N VAL A 73 4.95 17.47 6.90
CA VAL A 73 3.91 17.00 7.81
C VAL A 73 4.48 16.84 9.20
N SER A 74 3.75 17.31 10.21
CA SER A 74 4.05 17.07 11.63
C SER A 74 2.85 16.39 12.29
N ALA A 75 3.13 15.56 13.30
CA ALA A 75 2.09 14.82 14.03
C ALA A 75 1.13 15.74 14.81
N ASP A 76 1.61 16.90 15.20
CA ASP A 76 0.88 17.95 15.95
C ASP A 76 0.45 19.14 15.07
N ALA A 77 0.60 19.03 13.74
CA ALA A 77 0.28 20.10 12.83
C ALA A 77 -1.22 20.40 12.75
N ASP A 78 -1.54 21.69 12.61
CA ASP A 78 -2.89 22.17 12.35
C ASP A 78 -3.44 21.68 11.00
N ALA A 79 -4.77 21.52 10.94
CA ALA A 79 -5.46 21.20 9.69
C ALA A 79 -5.25 22.25 8.60
N GLU A 80 -5.04 23.51 8.98
CA GLU A 80 -4.84 24.67 8.09
C GLU A 80 -3.38 24.83 7.61
N GLY A 81 -2.48 23.95 8.03
CA GLY A 81 -1.08 23.99 7.64
C GLY A 81 -0.89 23.90 6.12
N LYS A 82 0.12 24.60 5.60
CA LYS A 82 0.39 24.70 4.16
C LYS A 82 1.37 23.66 3.63
N GLY A 83 1.96 22.85 4.50
CA GLY A 83 2.94 21.84 4.15
C GLY A 83 4.34 22.41 3.89
N THR A 84 4.69 23.55 4.52
CA THR A 84 6.04 24.11 4.53
C THR A 84 6.70 23.91 5.91
N GLU A 85 8.01 24.16 6.02
CA GLU A 85 8.71 24.05 7.33
C GLU A 85 8.11 25.00 8.37
N GLU A 86 7.70 26.20 7.98
CA GLU A 86 7.12 27.21 8.89
C GLU A 86 5.63 26.91 9.20
N SER A 87 4.97 26.11 8.35
CA SER A 87 3.56 25.78 8.48
C SER A 87 3.31 24.33 8.04
N PRO A 88 3.77 23.34 8.82
CA PRO A 88 3.55 21.93 8.51
C PRO A 88 2.07 21.61 8.39
N MET A 89 1.74 20.64 7.56
CA MET A 89 0.37 20.18 7.32
C MET A 89 0.05 18.96 8.18
N SER A 90 -1.21 18.78 8.53
CA SER A 90 -1.68 17.53 9.12
C SER A 90 -1.56 16.37 8.11
N LEU A 91 -1.26 15.17 8.60
CA LEU A 91 -1.14 13.97 7.76
C LEU A 91 -2.43 13.74 6.93
N SER A 92 -3.61 13.88 7.54
CA SER A 92 -4.88 13.65 6.85
C SER A 92 -5.07 14.58 5.64
N ASN A 93 -4.68 15.85 5.74
CA ASN A 93 -4.74 16.78 4.63
C ASN A 93 -3.66 16.49 3.58
N ALA A 94 -2.43 16.15 4.00
CA ALA A 94 -1.38 15.78 3.07
C ALA A 94 -1.78 14.57 2.23
N LEU A 95 -2.32 13.52 2.85
CA LEU A 95 -2.81 12.32 2.15
C LEU A 95 -3.99 12.60 1.21
N LYS A 96 -4.79 13.64 1.50
CA LYS A 96 -5.94 14.04 0.68
C LYS A 96 -5.55 14.85 -0.56
N TYR A 97 -4.52 15.70 -0.43
CA TYR A 97 -4.18 16.70 -1.44
C TYR A 97 -2.91 16.38 -2.23
N ALA A 98 -2.16 15.34 -1.87
CA ALA A 98 -0.96 14.94 -2.58
C ALA A 98 -1.23 14.69 -4.07
N GLN A 99 -0.31 15.15 -4.90
CA GLN A 99 -0.36 15.02 -6.35
C GLN A 99 0.77 14.10 -6.86
N PRO A 100 0.62 13.48 -8.03
CA PRO A 100 1.68 12.69 -8.63
C PRO A 100 3.01 13.43 -8.72
N GLY A 101 4.06 12.79 -8.20
CA GLY A 101 5.42 13.35 -8.15
C GLY A 101 5.76 14.10 -6.86
N GLN A 102 4.80 14.35 -5.98
CA GLN A 102 5.06 14.99 -4.70
C GLN A 102 5.59 14.00 -3.64
N THR A 103 6.30 14.55 -2.68
CA THR A 103 6.76 13.84 -1.48
C THR A 103 6.08 14.42 -0.25
N ILE A 104 5.39 13.58 0.51
CA ILE A 104 4.94 13.86 1.86
C ILE A 104 6.09 13.48 2.79
N PHE A 105 6.72 14.47 3.42
CA PHE A 105 7.82 14.28 4.35
C PHE A 105 7.31 14.37 5.78
N LEU A 106 7.39 13.26 6.49
CA LEU A 106 6.91 13.12 7.85
C LEU A 106 8.00 13.51 8.83
N LYS A 107 7.78 14.56 9.60
CA LYS A 107 8.64 14.87 10.75
C LYS A 107 8.52 13.79 11.82
N ASN A 108 9.60 13.60 12.60
CA ASN A 108 9.59 12.68 13.71
C ASN A 108 8.42 12.95 14.66
N GLY A 109 7.78 11.89 15.09
CA GLY A 109 6.60 11.98 15.96
C GLY A 109 5.71 10.75 15.87
N THR A 110 4.66 10.74 16.68
CA THR A 110 3.69 9.65 16.74
C THR A 110 2.40 10.02 16.02
N TYR A 111 2.02 9.24 15.02
CA TYR A 111 0.83 9.37 14.20
C TYR A 111 -0.17 8.27 14.53
N SER A 112 -1.48 8.57 14.52
CA SER A 112 -2.52 7.62 14.94
C SER A 112 -2.91 6.57 13.89
N GLY A 113 -2.37 6.65 12.69
CA GLY A 113 -2.70 5.81 11.55
C GLY A 113 -2.91 6.64 10.28
N ALA A 114 -3.09 5.97 9.15
CA ALA A 114 -3.24 6.64 7.85
C ALA A 114 -4.15 5.84 6.91
N LYS A 115 -4.95 6.55 6.12
CA LYS A 115 -5.67 5.97 4.99
C LYS A 115 -5.45 6.81 3.74
N VAL A 116 -4.90 6.17 2.72
CA VAL A 116 -4.78 6.74 1.38
C VAL A 116 -5.98 6.31 0.55
N GLU A 117 -6.76 7.27 0.08
CA GLU A 117 -7.93 6.96 -0.75
C GLU A 117 -7.52 6.58 -2.17
N ARG A 118 -8.33 5.74 -2.83
CA ARG A 118 -8.07 5.25 -4.18
C ARG A 118 -7.95 6.37 -5.23
N SER A 119 -8.63 7.48 -5.01
CA SER A 119 -8.56 8.66 -5.88
C SER A 119 -7.24 9.41 -5.79
N VAL A 120 -6.46 9.20 -4.74
CA VAL A 120 -5.15 9.82 -4.54
C VAL A 120 -4.08 8.81 -4.94
N SER A 121 -3.69 8.85 -6.18
CA SER A 121 -2.75 7.91 -6.79
C SER A 121 -1.70 8.65 -7.58
N GLY A 122 -0.48 8.11 -7.58
CA GLY A 122 0.57 8.50 -8.50
C GLY A 122 0.31 7.99 -9.92
N THR A 123 1.34 8.03 -10.73
CA THR A 123 1.38 7.42 -12.07
C THR A 123 2.66 6.60 -12.21
N ALA A 124 2.76 5.80 -13.26
CA ALA A 124 3.95 4.98 -13.52
C ALA A 124 5.25 5.81 -13.59
N ASP A 125 5.17 7.07 -14.04
CA ASP A 125 6.32 7.96 -14.17
C ASP A 125 6.48 8.91 -12.97
N LYS A 126 5.45 9.02 -12.10
CA LYS A 126 5.40 10.00 -11.00
C LYS A 126 4.71 9.38 -9.78
N ASN A 127 5.47 8.65 -8.99
CA ASN A 127 4.97 8.15 -7.71
C ASN A 127 4.64 9.32 -6.77
N ILE A 128 3.72 9.07 -5.84
CA ILE A 128 3.59 9.89 -4.64
C ILE A 128 4.45 9.21 -3.56
N ASN A 129 5.29 9.97 -2.88
CA ASN A 129 6.17 9.42 -1.86
C ASN A 129 5.68 9.81 -0.46
N LEU A 130 5.70 8.86 0.47
CA LEU A 130 5.48 9.07 1.91
C LEU A 130 6.76 8.66 2.62
N VAL A 131 7.51 9.62 3.12
CA VAL A 131 8.89 9.40 3.58
C VAL A 131 9.05 9.87 5.02
N ALA A 132 9.58 9.00 5.87
CA ALA A 132 9.94 9.33 7.23
C ALA A 132 11.21 10.19 7.30
N GLU A 133 11.23 11.17 8.20
CA GLU A 133 12.43 11.99 8.50
C GLU A 133 13.58 11.12 9.03
N SER A 134 13.27 10.19 9.93
CA SER A 134 14.21 9.16 10.38
C SER A 134 13.51 7.83 10.65
N LEU A 135 14.28 6.75 10.51
CA LEU A 135 13.84 5.41 10.88
C LEU A 135 13.78 5.29 12.40
N SER A 136 12.78 4.57 12.89
CA SER A 136 12.75 4.08 14.27
C SER A 136 13.31 2.68 14.33
N THR A 137 14.01 2.35 15.41
CA THR A 137 14.53 1.00 15.65
C THR A 137 13.71 0.20 16.65
N ASP A 138 12.95 0.87 17.52
CA ASP A 138 12.19 0.24 18.60
C ASP A 138 10.76 0.83 18.78
N GLY A 139 10.38 1.75 17.92
CA GLY A 139 9.06 2.40 17.98
C GLY A 139 8.93 3.45 19.08
N THR A 140 10.04 3.98 19.60
CA THR A 140 10.03 5.05 20.62
C THR A 140 10.49 6.40 20.08
N ASP A 141 11.20 6.41 18.95
CA ASP A 141 11.70 7.59 18.27
C ASP A 141 11.38 7.56 16.76
N GLY A 142 11.83 8.55 16.01
CA GLY A 142 11.60 8.60 14.56
C GLY A 142 10.13 8.80 14.19
N VAL A 143 9.70 8.22 13.09
CA VAL A 143 8.30 8.30 12.61
C VAL A 143 7.56 7.02 12.98
N VAL A 144 6.65 7.13 13.94
CA VAL A 144 5.90 6.01 14.52
C VAL A 144 4.41 6.16 14.25
N PHE A 145 3.76 5.10 13.80
CA PHE A 145 2.32 5.00 13.67
C PHE A 145 1.76 4.04 14.73
N THR A 146 0.76 4.50 15.49
CA THR A 146 0.03 3.67 16.46
C THR A 146 -1.34 3.30 15.93
N GLY A 147 -1.38 2.59 14.80
CA GLY A 147 -2.60 2.18 14.11
C GLY A 147 -2.33 1.85 12.66
N GLU A 148 -3.36 1.35 11.98
CA GLU A 148 -3.26 0.87 10.62
C GLU A 148 -2.82 1.96 9.62
N VAL A 149 -1.91 1.59 8.72
CA VAL A 149 -1.60 2.35 7.50
C VAL A 149 -2.20 1.62 6.31
N ARG A 150 -3.26 2.19 5.73
CA ARG A 150 -3.98 1.57 4.60
C ARG A 150 -3.79 2.35 3.31
N LEU A 151 -3.28 1.66 2.29
CA LEU A 151 -3.04 2.22 0.96
C LEU A 151 -4.05 1.65 -0.03
N THR A 152 -5.11 2.42 -0.35
CA THR A 152 -6.02 2.07 -1.45
C THR A 152 -5.63 2.76 -2.76
N GLY A 153 -4.82 3.82 -2.71
CA GLY A 153 -4.19 4.45 -3.86
C GLY A 153 -3.10 3.59 -4.51
N SER A 154 -2.75 3.91 -5.73
CA SER A 154 -1.73 3.21 -6.52
C SER A 154 -0.53 4.11 -6.79
N TYR A 155 0.62 3.49 -7.13
CA TYR A 155 1.87 4.21 -7.41
C TYR A 155 2.34 5.08 -6.25
N TRP A 156 2.33 4.53 -5.04
CA TRP A 156 2.91 5.12 -3.84
C TRP A 156 4.26 4.47 -3.54
N HIS A 157 5.21 5.28 -3.06
CA HIS A 157 6.42 4.79 -2.41
C HIS A 157 6.39 5.23 -0.95
N VAL A 158 6.26 4.26 -0.06
CA VAL A 158 6.25 4.46 1.40
C VAL A 158 7.58 4.00 1.96
N TYR A 159 8.26 4.90 2.67
CA TYR A 159 9.61 4.64 3.18
C TYR A 159 9.73 4.96 4.66
N GLY A 160 10.24 4.00 5.41
CA GLY A 160 10.78 4.22 6.74
C GLY A 160 9.79 4.31 7.88
N LEU A 161 8.56 3.85 7.73
CA LEU A 161 7.55 3.88 8.79
C LEU A 161 7.77 2.77 9.83
N TYR A 162 7.64 3.11 11.09
CA TYR A 162 7.46 2.14 12.17
C TYR A 162 5.99 2.10 12.57
N VAL A 163 5.32 0.98 12.35
CA VAL A 163 3.87 0.81 12.64
C VAL A 163 3.70 -0.18 13.77
N LYS A 164 3.02 0.22 14.85
CA LYS A 164 2.78 -0.64 16.00
C LYS A 164 1.35 -0.53 16.55
N ASP A 165 0.98 -1.53 17.34
CA ASP A 165 -0.26 -1.57 18.10
C ASP A 165 -1.53 -1.35 17.24
N SER A 166 -1.50 -1.81 15.99
CA SER A 166 -2.68 -1.73 15.13
C SER A 166 -3.77 -2.69 15.60
N ALA A 167 -5.00 -2.20 15.69
CA ALA A 167 -6.16 -3.02 16.05
C ALA A 167 -6.59 -4.02 14.95
N GLY A 168 -5.94 -4.01 13.81
CA GLY A 168 -6.11 -4.89 12.67
C GLY A 168 -4.77 -5.16 12.00
N VAL A 169 -4.73 -5.11 10.68
CA VAL A 169 -3.49 -5.20 9.89
C VAL A 169 -2.60 -3.98 10.20
N GLY A 170 -1.29 -4.14 10.24
CA GLY A 170 -0.37 -3.04 10.43
C GLY A 170 -0.29 -2.13 9.20
N ILE A 171 0.19 -2.66 8.07
CA ILE A 171 0.18 -1.97 6.77
C ILE A 171 -0.65 -2.79 5.79
N GLN A 172 -1.78 -2.25 5.32
CA GLN A 172 -2.63 -2.92 4.32
C GLN A 172 -2.49 -2.26 2.95
N ILE A 173 -2.11 -3.05 1.94
CA ILE A 173 -1.92 -2.61 0.57
C ILE A 173 -3.10 -3.12 -0.27
N CYS A 174 -3.96 -2.20 -0.71
CA CYS A 174 -5.16 -2.47 -1.50
C CYS A 174 -5.08 -1.86 -2.91
N GLY A 175 -4.08 -1.04 -3.17
CA GLY A 175 -3.80 -0.44 -4.48
C GLY A 175 -2.76 -1.22 -5.27
N ASN A 176 -2.39 -0.69 -6.44
CA ASN A 176 -1.49 -1.35 -7.37
C ASN A 176 -0.15 -0.59 -7.47
N TYR A 177 0.91 -1.32 -7.79
CA TYR A 177 2.23 -0.75 -8.11
C TYR A 177 2.78 0.15 -7.00
N ASN A 178 2.51 -0.19 -5.74
CA ASN A 178 3.06 0.48 -4.58
C ASN A 178 4.40 -0.15 -4.19
N THR A 179 5.31 0.64 -3.66
CA THR A 179 6.53 0.18 -3.02
C THR A 179 6.48 0.52 -1.54
N ILE A 180 6.65 -0.47 -0.68
CA ILE A 180 6.80 -0.32 0.77
C ILE A 180 8.23 -0.70 1.09
N GLU A 181 9.02 0.22 1.60
CA GLU A 181 10.45 0.04 1.79
C GLU A 181 10.91 0.47 3.17
N MET A 182 11.79 -0.31 3.78
CA MET A 182 12.39 -0.01 5.09
C MET A 182 11.37 0.26 6.20
N CYS A 183 10.21 -0.38 6.12
CA CYS A 183 9.17 -0.26 7.15
C CYS A 183 9.25 -1.41 8.14
N THR A 184 8.99 -1.10 9.41
CA THR A 184 8.88 -2.09 10.49
C THR A 184 7.45 -2.13 11.00
N VAL A 185 6.92 -3.33 11.22
CA VAL A 185 5.59 -3.52 11.80
C VAL A 185 5.66 -4.50 12.95
N ASN A 186 5.08 -4.13 14.10
CA ASN A 186 4.94 -5.05 15.21
C ASN A 186 3.63 -4.85 15.99
N HIS A 187 3.24 -5.85 16.79
CA HIS A 187 2.04 -5.86 17.63
C HIS A 187 0.74 -5.50 16.87
N ALA A 188 0.62 -5.87 15.60
CA ALA A 188 -0.66 -5.77 14.91
C ALA A 188 -1.58 -6.90 15.37
N ALA A 189 -2.88 -6.60 15.54
CA ALA A 189 -3.90 -7.59 15.91
C ALA A 189 -4.39 -8.44 14.74
N ASN A 190 -3.67 -8.45 13.65
CA ASN A 190 -3.77 -9.32 12.46
C ASN A 190 -2.39 -9.31 11.78
N SER A 191 -2.28 -9.72 10.51
CA SER A 191 -1.00 -9.74 9.80
C SER A 191 -0.30 -8.37 9.82
N GLY A 192 1.03 -8.36 9.95
CA GLY A 192 1.80 -7.12 9.99
C GLY A 192 1.71 -6.33 8.69
N ILE A 193 2.15 -6.91 7.56
CA ILE A 193 2.03 -6.28 6.23
C ILE A 193 1.23 -7.20 5.30
N GLN A 194 0.07 -6.72 4.85
CA GLN A 194 -0.85 -7.53 4.05
C GLN A 194 -1.19 -6.90 2.69
N ILE A 195 -1.09 -7.70 1.64
CA ILE A 195 -1.59 -7.38 0.30
C ILE A 195 -2.93 -8.10 0.12
N SER A 196 -4.01 -7.32 0.08
CA SER A 196 -5.36 -7.82 -0.16
C SER A 196 -6.27 -6.67 -0.57
N ARG A 197 -7.39 -6.97 -1.22
CA ARG A 197 -8.34 -5.90 -1.56
C ARG A 197 -8.93 -5.22 -0.31
N GLU A 198 -9.36 -4.00 -0.46
CA GLU A 198 -10.07 -3.27 0.59
C GLU A 198 -11.37 -3.99 0.99
N GLY A 199 -11.64 -4.05 2.31
CA GLY A 199 -12.84 -4.66 2.87
C GLY A 199 -12.80 -6.18 2.91
N GLY A 200 -11.65 -6.76 2.80
CA GLY A 200 -11.35 -8.23 2.89
C GLY A 200 -12.39 -9.05 2.22
N ALA A 201 -12.67 -9.82 1.50
CA ALA A 201 -13.78 -10.68 1.25
C ALA A 201 -13.32 -11.98 0.67
N ASP A 202 -13.57 -12.91 1.48
CA ASP A 202 -13.32 -14.30 1.20
C ASP A 202 -14.03 -14.85 -0.04
N ASN A 203 -14.95 -14.08 -0.61
CA ASN A 203 -15.87 -14.57 -1.64
C ASN A 203 -15.99 -13.65 -2.86
N ASP A 204 -14.91 -12.97 -3.23
CA ASP A 204 -14.93 -11.95 -4.28
C ASP A 204 -14.26 -12.37 -5.60
N ALA A 205 -14.41 -13.63 -5.99
CA ALA A 205 -13.88 -14.13 -7.27
C ALA A 205 -14.35 -13.30 -8.48
N GLY A 206 -15.55 -12.71 -8.43
CA GLY A 206 -16.08 -11.85 -9.49
C GLY A 206 -15.37 -10.51 -9.68
N ARG A 207 -14.48 -10.13 -8.76
CA ARG A 207 -13.70 -8.89 -8.82
C ARG A 207 -12.20 -9.12 -9.08
N LYS A 208 -11.81 -10.35 -9.33
CA LYS A 208 -10.45 -10.70 -9.75
C LYS A 208 -10.03 -9.81 -10.92
N GLY A 209 -8.83 -9.24 -10.82
CA GLY A 209 -8.27 -8.34 -11.83
C GLY A 209 -8.83 -6.90 -11.85
N LYS A 210 -9.88 -6.60 -11.06
CA LYS A 210 -10.42 -5.22 -10.96
C LYS A 210 -10.06 -4.50 -9.67
N LEU A 211 -10.10 -5.21 -8.53
CA LEU A 211 -9.85 -4.65 -7.21
C LEU A 211 -8.75 -5.41 -6.45
N TRP A 212 -8.23 -6.48 -7.01
CA TRP A 212 -7.16 -7.24 -6.40
C TRP A 212 -5.81 -6.54 -6.63
N PRO A 213 -5.10 -6.18 -5.56
CA PRO A 213 -3.85 -5.43 -5.66
C PRO A 213 -2.78 -6.20 -6.43
N THR A 214 -2.13 -5.52 -7.36
CA THR A 214 -1.22 -6.09 -8.36
C THR A 214 0.07 -5.29 -8.42
N GLY A 215 1.21 -5.96 -8.67
CA GLY A 215 2.49 -5.32 -8.97
C GLY A 215 3.12 -4.57 -7.80
N ASN A 216 2.76 -4.88 -6.56
CA ASN A 216 3.33 -4.22 -5.39
C ASN A 216 4.67 -4.84 -4.99
N LEU A 217 5.59 -4.02 -4.52
CA LEU A 217 6.91 -4.41 -4.01
C LEU A 217 7.01 -4.06 -2.52
N ILE A 218 7.20 -5.09 -1.69
CA ILE A 218 7.56 -4.94 -0.28
C ILE A 218 9.04 -5.26 -0.16
N LYS A 219 9.85 -4.29 0.27
CA LYS A 219 11.30 -4.38 0.20
C LYS A 219 11.97 -3.98 1.52
N ASN A 220 12.87 -4.83 1.99
CA ASN A 220 13.68 -4.57 3.19
C ASN A 220 12.82 -4.17 4.41
N CYS A 221 11.66 -4.78 4.55
CA CYS A 221 10.75 -4.56 5.67
C CYS A 221 10.91 -5.65 6.72
N GLU A 222 10.56 -5.31 7.97
CA GLU A 222 10.54 -6.24 9.09
C GLU A 222 9.13 -6.33 9.68
N SER A 223 8.73 -7.54 10.08
CA SER A 223 7.41 -7.75 10.69
C SER A 223 7.49 -8.81 11.79
N PHE A 224 7.09 -8.45 13.03
CA PHE A 224 7.22 -9.31 14.18
C PHE A 224 6.21 -9.02 15.28
N ASP A 225 6.06 -9.97 16.22
CA ASP A 225 5.15 -9.89 17.38
C ASP A 225 3.68 -9.57 17.02
N ASN A 226 3.24 -9.93 15.83
CA ASN A 226 1.85 -9.77 15.45
C ASN A 226 1.01 -10.92 16.02
N CYS A 227 -0.15 -10.58 16.60
CA CYS A 227 -0.99 -11.54 17.28
C CYS A 227 -2.46 -11.15 17.23
N ASP A 228 -3.29 -11.97 16.60
CA ASP A 228 -4.74 -11.86 16.68
C ASP A 228 -5.28 -12.53 17.96
N LYS A 229 -6.52 -12.21 18.30
CA LYS A 229 -7.18 -12.77 19.48
C LYS A 229 -7.29 -14.31 19.43
N GLY A 230 -7.42 -14.88 18.24
CA GLY A 230 -7.52 -16.32 18.00
C GLY A 230 -6.18 -17.04 17.98
N ARG A 231 -5.08 -16.31 17.93
CA ARG A 231 -3.70 -16.79 17.83
C ARG A 231 -3.45 -17.69 16.60
N ASN A 232 -4.13 -17.42 15.48
CA ASN A 232 -4.07 -18.29 14.30
C ASN A 232 -4.32 -17.57 12.95
N ASP A 233 -4.16 -16.23 12.87
CA ASP A 233 -4.40 -15.45 11.64
C ASP A 233 -3.47 -14.24 11.49
N ALA A 234 -2.59 -14.00 12.47
CA ALA A 234 -1.65 -12.89 12.45
C ALA A 234 -0.27 -13.32 11.98
N ASP A 235 -0.05 -13.16 10.68
CA ASP A 235 1.22 -13.45 10.02
C ASP A 235 2.17 -12.25 10.07
N GLY A 236 3.46 -12.49 9.80
CA GLY A 236 4.38 -11.39 9.52
C GLY A 236 4.02 -10.68 8.22
N PHE A 237 3.96 -11.42 7.14
CA PHE A 237 3.58 -10.94 5.81
C PHE A 237 2.49 -11.81 5.22
N ALA A 238 1.51 -11.19 4.58
CA ALA A 238 0.46 -11.92 3.89
C ALA A 238 0.18 -11.36 2.50
N ALA A 239 -0.01 -12.26 1.53
CA ALA A 239 -0.60 -11.94 0.24
C ALA A 239 -1.65 -13.01 -0.02
N LYS A 240 -2.82 -12.86 0.61
CA LYS A 240 -3.79 -13.93 0.74
C LYS A 240 -5.19 -13.54 0.30
N LEU A 241 -5.97 -14.54 -0.13
CA LEU A 241 -7.40 -14.53 -0.46
C LEU A 241 -7.76 -13.67 -1.67
N THR A 242 -7.37 -12.41 -1.73
CA THR A 242 -7.74 -11.47 -2.79
C THR A 242 -6.54 -10.68 -3.29
N CYS A 243 -5.50 -11.39 -3.71
CA CYS A 243 -4.24 -10.85 -4.21
C CYS A 243 -4.11 -11.08 -5.72
N GLY A 244 -3.75 -10.05 -6.47
CA GLY A 244 -3.52 -10.10 -7.92
C GLY A 244 -2.08 -10.52 -8.26
N GLU A 245 -1.74 -10.41 -9.53
CA GLU A 245 -0.45 -10.86 -10.08
C GLU A 245 0.72 -9.93 -9.71
N ASP A 246 1.95 -10.43 -9.88
CA ASP A 246 3.20 -9.67 -9.84
C ASP A 246 3.53 -8.97 -8.51
N ASN A 247 2.95 -9.39 -7.39
CA ASN A 247 3.34 -8.89 -6.09
C ASN A 247 4.64 -9.56 -5.63
N LYS A 248 5.53 -8.78 -5.02
CA LYS A 248 6.85 -9.25 -4.62
C LYS A 248 7.24 -8.82 -3.21
N PHE A 249 7.80 -9.75 -2.44
CA PHE A 249 8.56 -9.50 -1.22
C PHE A 249 10.04 -9.70 -1.50
N TYR A 250 10.88 -8.73 -1.11
CA TYR A 250 12.31 -8.77 -1.35
C TYR A 250 13.12 -8.26 -0.15
N GLY A 251 14.02 -9.08 0.34
CA GLY A 251 14.92 -8.70 1.43
C GLY A 251 14.23 -8.47 2.78
N CYS A 252 13.04 -9.04 2.98
CA CYS A 252 12.24 -8.85 4.19
C CYS A 252 12.56 -9.88 5.28
N ILE A 253 12.30 -9.50 6.53
CA ILE A 253 12.49 -10.33 7.71
C ILE A 253 11.16 -10.48 8.46
N SER A 254 10.79 -11.73 8.77
CA SER A 254 9.61 -12.06 9.57
C SER A 254 9.99 -12.95 10.74
N HIS A 255 9.60 -12.58 11.95
CA HIS A 255 9.89 -13.40 13.12
C HIS A 255 8.90 -13.18 14.26
N ASN A 256 8.78 -14.18 15.12
CA ASN A 256 7.95 -14.09 16.33
C ASN A 256 6.50 -13.65 16.08
N ASN A 257 5.94 -13.99 14.94
CA ASN A 257 4.49 -13.81 14.73
C ASN A 257 3.75 -15.03 15.26
N ILE A 258 2.53 -14.80 15.74
CA ILE A 258 1.79 -15.91 16.36
C ILE A 258 1.37 -16.97 15.35
N ASP A 259 1.12 -16.59 14.11
CA ASP A 259 0.84 -17.53 13.02
C ASP A 259 2.08 -17.66 12.12
N ASP A 260 1.96 -17.49 10.82
CA ASP A 260 3.03 -17.77 9.87
C ASP A 260 3.98 -16.57 9.65
N GLY A 261 5.19 -16.85 9.22
CA GLY A 261 6.09 -15.79 8.74
C GLY A 261 5.58 -15.16 7.45
N TRP A 262 5.19 -15.97 6.48
CA TRP A 262 4.46 -15.59 5.26
C TRP A 262 3.25 -16.49 5.06
N ASP A 263 2.09 -15.89 4.72
CA ASP A 263 0.91 -16.62 4.31
C ASP A 263 0.40 -16.17 2.92
N LEU A 264 0.41 -17.11 1.96
CA LEU A 264 -0.12 -16.94 0.61
C LEU A 264 -1.44 -17.73 0.43
N TYR A 265 -2.26 -17.78 1.45
CA TYR A 265 -3.44 -18.62 1.49
C TYR A 265 -4.47 -18.25 0.43
N ALA A 266 -4.97 -19.26 -0.27
CA ALA A 266 -6.10 -19.17 -1.17
C ALA A 266 -7.10 -20.28 -0.85
N LYS A 267 -8.38 -20.06 -1.13
CA LYS A 267 -9.45 -21.04 -0.91
C LYS A 267 -10.49 -21.01 -2.03
N SER A 268 -11.24 -22.10 -2.19
CA SER A 268 -12.18 -22.28 -3.30
C SER A 268 -13.21 -21.15 -3.44
N VAL A 269 -13.61 -20.52 -2.34
CA VAL A 269 -14.60 -19.43 -2.34
C VAL A 269 -14.04 -18.16 -3.01
N SER A 270 -12.80 -17.79 -2.73
CA SER A 270 -12.13 -16.65 -3.38
C SER A 270 -11.49 -17.02 -4.72
N GLY A 271 -11.18 -18.30 -4.91
CA GLY A 271 -10.48 -18.80 -6.08
C GLY A 271 -8.96 -18.65 -6.00
N GLU A 272 -8.31 -18.93 -7.10
CA GLU A 272 -6.85 -18.82 -7.25
C GLU A 272 -6.43 -17.35 -7.14
N ILE A 273 -5.39 -17.08 -6.35
CA ILE A 273 -4.75 -15.76 -6.28
C ILE A 273 -3.63 -15.65 -7.32
N GLY A 274 -3.18 -14.43 -7.58
CA GLY A 274 -2.09 -14.16 -8.51
C GLY A 274 -0.75 -14.68 -7.99
N ALA A 275 0.18 -14.89 -8.91
CA ALA A 275 1.54 -15.33 -8.58
C ALA A 275 2.26 -14.28 -7.71
N VAL A 276 2.87 -14.75 -6.63
CA VAL A 276 3.67 -13.94 -5.69
C VAL A 276 5.10 -14.44 -5.70
N THR A 277 6.06 -13.52 -5.72
CA THR A 277 7.49 -13.84 -5.57
C THR A 277 7.99 -13.43 -4.19
N ILE A 278 8.63 -14.36 -3.48
CA ILE A 278 9.36 -14.10 -2.23
C ILE A 278 10.84 -14.36 -2.51
N GLU A 279 11.70 -13.38 -2.34
CA GLU A 279 13.10 -13.44 -2.70
C GLU A 279 14.01 -12.80 -1.66
N ASN A 280 15.14 -13.46 -1.32
CA ASN A 280 16.14 -12.96 -0.37
C ASN A 280 15.56 -12.65 1.02
N CYS A 281 14.54 -13.38 1.46
CA CYS A 281 13.83 -13.18 2.71
C CYS A 281 14.27 -14.15 3.79
N VAL A 282 14.06 -13.75 5.05
CA VAL A 282 14.39 -14.58 6.23
C VAL A 282 13.17 -14.68 7.12
N THR A 283 12.91 -15.89 7.64
CA THR A 283 11.82 -16.11 8.61
C THR A 283 12.26 -17.06 9.72
N TYR A 284 11.94 -16.71 10.97
CA TYR A 284 12.31 -17.51 12.13
C TYR A 284 11.42 -17.26 13.35
N ASN A 285 11.41 -18.19 14.29
CA ASN A 285 10.69 -18.09 15.56
C ASN A 285 9.20 -17.75 15.44
N ASN A 286 8.51 -18.10 14.36
CA ASN A 286 7.07 -17.93 14.27
C ASN A 286 6.33 -19.04 15.02
N GLY A 287 5.14 -18.75 15.54
CA GLY A 287 4.33 -19.59 16.42
C GLY A 287 4.30 -19.11 17.88
N TRP A 288 5.13 -18.13 18.25
CA TRP A 288 5.15 -17.46 19.55
C TRP A 288 5.72 -16.06 19.44
N LEU A 289 5.39 -15.22 20.42
CA LEU A 289 5.85 -13.83 20.51
C LEU A 289 7.16 -13.72 21.30
N THR A 290 7.90 -12.65 21.11
CA THR A 290 9.14 -12.38 21.89
C THR A 290 8.91 -12.33 23.39
N THR A 291 7.70 -11.96 23.82
CA THR A 291 7.32 -11.84 25.23
C THR A 291 6.74 -13.12 25.84
N ASP A 292 6.53 -14.15 25.04
CA ASP A 292 5.91 -15.40 25.51
C ASP A 292 6.90 -16.28 26.29
N ASP A 293 6.45 -16.85 27.39
CA ASP A 293 7.17 -17.92 28.09
C ASP A 293 6.78 -19.28 27.49
N VAL A 294 7.47 -19.67 26.44
CA VAL A 294 7.26 -20.96 25.75
C VAL A 294 7.56 -22.19 26.62
N THR A 295 8.20 -21.99 27.79
CA THR A 295 8.46 -23.06 28.77
C THR A 295 7.32 -23.24 29.76
N ALA A 296 6.36 -22.34 29.78
CA ALA A 296 5.21 -22.40 30.66
C ALA A 296 4.38 -23.66 30.37
N LYS A 297 3.94 -24.32 31.44
CA LYS A 297 3.09 -25.51 31.29
C LYS A 297 1.76 -25.15 30.63
N GLY A 298 1.48 -25.78 29.49
CA GLY A 298 0.25 -25.57 28.73
C GLY A 298 0.29 -24.32 27.84
N TYR A 299 1.50 -23.83 27.51
CA TYR A 299 1.64 -22.79 26.50
C TYR A 299 1.02 -23.26 25.17
N GLU A 300 0.19 -22.39 24.56
CA GLU A 300 -0.46 -22.64 23.29
C GLU A 300 0.26 -21.88 22.18
N TYR A 301 0.90 -22.62 21.29
CA TYR A 301 1.53 -22.06 20.10
C TYR A 301 0.49 -21.72 19.04
N GLY A 302 0.82 -20.78 18.16
CA GLY A 302 0.12 -20.62 16.88
C GLY A 302 0.55 -21.68 15.86
N GLU A 303 0.14 -21.54 14.58
CA GLU A 303 0.54 -22.49 13.51
C GLU A 303 2.05 -22.47 13.26
N GLY A 304 2.63 -21.28 13.15
CA GLY A 304 4.07 -21.06 13.20
C GLY A 304 4.87 -21.66 12.04
N ASN A 305 4.34 -21.63 10.82
CA ASN A 305 5.18 -21.95 9.67
C ASN A 305 6.06 -20.76 9.29
N GLY A 306 7.20 -21.02 8.65
CA GLY A 306 8.04 -19.97 8.10
C GLY A 306 7.44 -19.38 6.83
N PHE A 307 7.46 -20.12 5.73
CA PHE A 307 6.84 -19.76 4.45
C PHE A 307 5.70 -20.70 4.11
N LYS A 308 4.47 -20.23 4.16
CA LYS A 308 3.26 -20.96 3.76
C LYS A 308 2.80 -20.48 2.39
N LEU A 309 3.01 -21.29 1.35
CA LEU A 309 2.92 -20.90 -0.06
C LEU A 309 1.57 -21.25 -0.70
N GLY A 310 0.48 -21.23 0.04
CA GLY A 310 -0.83 -21.46 -0.57
C GLY A 310 -1.85 -22.06 0.38
N GLY A 311 -2.90 -22.65 -0.16
CA GLY A 311 -3.99 -23.26 0.57
C GLY A 311 -5.11 -23.78 -0.33
N GLY A 312 -6.03 -24.56 0.23
CA GLY A 312 -7.26 -24.99 -0.44
C GLY A 312 -7.08 -25.73 -1.76
N GLN A 313 -5.91 -26.30 -2.02
CA GLN A 313 -5.53 -26.91 -3.30
C GLN A 313 -5.59 -25.95 -4.50
N MET A 314 -5.55 -24.64 -4.24
CA MET A 314 -5.57 -23.62 -5.28
C MET A 314 -4.17 -23.47 -5.91
N LYS A 315 -4.13 -23.29 -7.23
CA LYS A 315 -2.92 -22.92 -7.94
C LYS A 315 -2.55 -21.49 -7.63
N GLY A 316 -1.25 -21.19 -7.55
CA GLY A 316 -0.76 -19.85 -7.28
C GLY A 316 0.49 -19.51 -8.10
N ALA A 317 1.18 -20.52 -8.65
CA ALA A 317 2.46 -20.39 -9.35
C ALA A 317 3.48 -19.53 -8.58
N HIS A 318 3.38 -19.52 -7.24
CA HIS A 318 4.24 -18.74 -6.36
C HIS A 318 5.69 -19.18 -6.46
N VAL A 319 6.61 -18.22 -6.28
CA VAL A 319 8.05 -18.48 -6.33
C VAL A 319 8.70 -18.03 -5.02
N LEU A 320 9.26 -18.99 -4.28
CA LEU A 320 10.16 -18.73 -3.15
C LEU A 320 11.59 -18.99 -3.60
N LYS A 321 12.48 -18.02 -3.47
CA LYS A 321 13.88 -18.19 -3.87
C LYS A 321 14.88 -17.46 -2.98
N ASN A 322 16.09 -18.02 -2.88
CA ASN A 322 17.22 -17.45 -2.14
C ASN A 322 16.84 -17.05 -0.70
N SER A 323 15.99 -17.80 -0.03
CA SER A 323 15.42 -17.44 1.26
C SER A 323 15.76 -18.47 2.34
N ILE A 324 15.71 -18.03 3.60
CA ILE A 324 16.09 -18.85 4.75
C ILE A 324 14.94 -18.93 5.75
N SER A 325 14.66 -20.13 6.23
CA SER A 325 13.65 -20.41 7.27
C SER A 325 14.24 -21.29 8.36
N PHE A 326 14.16 -20.85 9.62
CA PHE A 326 14.71 -21.61 10.74
C PHE A 326 13.97 -21.33 12.06
N ASP A 327 14.08 -22.27 12.99
CA ASP A 327 13.53 -22.15 14.35
C ASP A 327 12.04 -21.79 14.42
N ASN A 328 11.23 -22.11 13.42
CA ASN A 328 9.79 -21.92 13.45
C ASN A 328 9.11 -23.09 14.18
N HIS A 329 7.95 -22.84 14.78
CA HIS A 329 7.20 -23.83 15.54
C HIS A 329 6.79 -25.04 14.67
N ALA A 330 6.36 -24.79 13.44
CA ALA A 330 5.93 -25.85 12.53
C ALA A 330 6.92 -26.00 11.35
N LYS A 331 6.46 -25.92 10.11
CA LYS A 331 7.29 -26.16 8.93
C LYS A 331 8.05 -24.89 8.52
N GLY A 332 9.33 -25.03 8.20
CA GLY A 332 10.08 -23.91 7.64
C GLY A 332 9.53 -23.45 6.29
N ILE A 333 9.25 -24.40 5.39
CA ILE A 333 8.66 -24.12 4.08
C ILE A 333 7.54 -25.13 3.83
N THR A 334 6.35 -24.67 3.48
CA THR A 334 5.24 -25.55 3.12
C THR A 334 4.50 -25.02 1.87
N SER A 335 4.16 -25.92 0.95
CA SER A 335 3.27 -25.60 -0.16
C SER A 335 1.83 -25.40 0.31
N ASN A 336 1.50 -25.89 1.49
CA ASN A 336 0.14 -25.86 2.06
C ASN A 336 -0.93 -26.20 1.01
N SER A 337 -0.71 -27.30 0.26
CA SER A 337 -1.54 -27.80 -0.84
C SER A 337 -1.56 -26.97 -2.14
N CYS A 338 -0.72 -25.92 -2.30
CA CYS A 338 -0.50 -25.30 -3.60
C CYS A 338 0.26 -26.29 -4.51
N PRO A 339 -0.30 -26.69 -5.66
CA PRO A 339 0.28 -27.77 -6.46
C PRO A 339 1.42 -27.33 -7.38
N ASP A 340 1.60 -26.02 -7.62
CA ASP A 340 2.47 -25.47 -8.65
C ASP A 340 3.44 -24.40 -8.15
N CYS A 341 3.62 -24.25 -6.84
CA CYS A 341 4.63 -23.36 -6.28
C CYS A 341 6.05 -23.87 -6.57
N LYS A 342 7.02 -22.95 -6.68
CA LYS A 342 8.42 -23.23 -6.95
C LYS A 342 9.30 -22.76 -5.80
N ILE A 343 10.21 -23.62 -5.37
CA ILE A 343 11.19 -23.34 -4.33
C ILE A 343 12.59 -23.48 -4.95
N ILE A 344 13.38 -22.42 -4.90
CA ILE A 344 14.67 -22.35 -5.59
C ILE A 344 15.74 -21.81 -4.63
N ASN A 345 16.81 -22.57 -4.42
CA ASN A 345 17.96 -22.15 -3.63
C ASN A 345 17.58 -21.60 -2.25
N CYS A 346 16.78 -22.35 -1.49
CA CYS A 346 16.34 -21.98 -0.14
C CYS A 346 16.95 -22.88 0.91
N ILE A 347 17.09 -22.37 2.13
CA ILE A 347 17.55 -23.11 3.30
C ILE A 347 16.39 -23.21 4.29
N SER A 348 16.13 -24.42 4.78
CA SER A 348 15.15 -24.67 5.84
C SER A 348 15.79 -25.62 6.85
N TYR A 349 15.96 -25.17 8.10
CA TYR A 349 16.60 -25.99 9.12
C TYR A 349 16.03 -25.69 10.52
N ASN A 350 16.15 -26.67 11.40
CA ASN A 350 15.76 -26.58 12.81
C ASN A 350 14.33 -26.03 13.04
N ASN A 351 13.42 -26.29 12.10
CA ASN A 351 12.00 -25.97 12.27
C ASN A 351 11.31 -27.15 12.96
N SER A 352 10.22 -26.88 13.67
CA SER A 352 9.51 -27.80 14.56
C SER A 352 10.26 -28.08 15.87
N LEU A 353 9.62 -27.76 16.98
CA LEU A 353 10.17 -27.93 18.34
C LEU A 353 10.52 -29.37 18.71
N ASP A 354 9.99 -30.35 17.98
CA ASP A 354 10.22 -31.76 18.22
C ASP A 354 11.45 -32.34 17.54
N ASN A 355 12.29 -31.52 16.88
CA ASN A 355 13.36 -31.99 16.00
C ASN A 355 12.91 -33.01 14.95
N SER A 356 11.61 -33.20 14.80
CA SER A 356 11.05 -34.07 13.78
C SER A 356 10.98 -33.34 12.46
N ALA A 357 11.54 -33.87 11.50
CA ALA A 357 11.79 -33.62 10.10
C ALA A 357 10.83 -32.73 9.26
N TYR A 358 10.15 -31.74 9.81
CA TYR A 358 9.26 -30.87 9.03
C TYR A 358 9.93 -29.56 8.57
N ASN A 359 11.18 -29.62 8.18
CA ASN A 359 11.81 -28.45 7.58
C ASN A 359 11.11 -28.05 6.27
N VAL A 360 10.63 -29.02 5.51
CA VAL A 360 9.91 -28.76 4.25
C VAL A 360 8.71 -29.73 4.14
N GLY A 361 7.53 -29.17 3.93
CA GLY A 361 6.30 -29.91 3.69
C GLY A 361 5.72 -29.60 2.30
N LEU A 362 6.01 -30.43 1.31
CA LEU A 362 5.50 -30.26 -0.05
C LEU A 362 4.40 -31.30 -0.34
N ASN A 363 3.20 -30.82 -0.63
CA ASN A 363 2.12 -31.61 -1.17
C ASN A 363 2.00 -31.34 -2.68
N THR A 364 3.05 -31.66 -3.42
CA THR A 364 2.99 -31.61 -4.89
C THR A 364 2.19 -32.83 -5.39
N LYS A 365 1.11 -32.55 -6.11
CA LYS A 365 0.54 -33.56 -6.99
C LYS A 365 1.44 -33.60 -8.23
N ASP A 366 2.14 -34.71 -8.37
CA ASP A 366 2.93 -35.10 -9.54
C ASP A 366 4.08 -34.12 -9.89
N SER A 367 5.23 -34.50 -9.43
CA SER A 367 6.51 -34.17 -10.06
C SER A 367 6.72 -35.02 -11.33
#